data_3f1a3a6b189df44870057bb1466c5fbc
#
_entry.id   3f1a3a6b189df44870057bb1466c5fbc
#
_cell.length_a   1.000
_cell.length_b   1.000
_cell.length_c   1.000
_cell.angle_alpha   90.00
_cell.angle_beta   90.00
_cell.angle_gamma   90.00
#
_symmetry.space_group_name_H-M   'P 1'
#
loop_
_entity.id
_entity.type
_entity.pdbx_description
1 polymer ?
#
loop_
_entity_poly.entity_id
_entity_poly.type
_entity_poly.pdbx_seq_one_letter_code
_entity_poly.pdbx_strand_id
1 'polypeptide(L)'
;IYGYKGVREAYTTGRGSIILRADTTIEEDKRGRTMIVATSVPYNVNKSEMIKRQAQLVTEKKIEGITDIRDESDKDGVRVVYYLRHDVVPNVILNKLFQLSELQSSFAVNNIALVKGRPQLLNLKDLVANFIEHREDVVTRRTRFDMAAAEKRAHILQGFLKALDIIDQIIALIRASKTVEEARQGLVAQYQFYELQAAAIVEMRLRQLTGLERENLQNEYDELIRFIERCKEILANHDVLMSVIKEELIEIRDKYGDDRRSRIEYDAANFRMEDTIADDKVVITISHRGYIKRTLLAEYHAQHRGGTGSKGSALRGEDFVEHIFTCTNHNYILFFTEKGLCYWRRAFEIPEGGKDSKGRPILNIIDIASDDKVKAYINVLNLKDDDYLDNNSIVLTTKSGIVKKTSLKAFSHPRNIGVKAIIIREGDELLAARLVNEDSELLFATKYGKVVRFKSSIIRNMGRTSSGVKALKLNHPSEPGNEVIEMLAVDNPNDTILVVSENGYGKRSPLEDYRQTGRGALGVRTINITEKTGKLVAITNVTDEHDLMIITRSGITIRVRVADVREYGRYAQGVKLIDLRKNDSIASITKVESDPDIPA
;
A
#
# COMPACT_ATOMS: atom_id res chain seq x y z
N ILE A 1 14.72 -7.21 4.71
CA ILE A 1 14.08 -6.15 5.51
C ILE A 1 13.21 -5.34 4.58
N TYR A 2 11.91 -5.23 4.92
CA TYR A 2 10.93 -4.53 4.11
C TYR A 2 10.56 -3.21 4.78
N GLY A 3 10.88 -2.10 4.12
CA GLY A 3 10.68 -0.74 4.63
C GLY A 3 11.82 -0.19 5.48
N TYR A 4 12.09 1.08 5.29
CA TYR A 4 13.18 1.77 5.98
C TYR A 4 12.77 2.46 7.30
N LYS A 5 11.48 2.70 7.49
CA LYS A 5 10.96 3.44 8.66
C LYS A 5 11.38 2.79 9.98
N GLY A 6 11.14 1.48 10.14
CA GLY A 6 11.49 0.75 11.37
C GLY A 6 13.00 0.68 11.61
N VAL A 7 13.81 0.58 10.55
CA VAL A 7 15.28 0.63 10.64
C VAL A 7 15.74 1.99 11.16
N ARG A 8 15.21 3.07 10.59
CA ARG A 8 15.53 4.44 11.02
C ARG A 8 15.14 4.68 12.49
N GLU A 9 13.94 4.26 12.88
CA GLU A 9 13.48 4.36 14.28
C GLU A 9 14.42 3.59 15.22
N ALA A 10 14.77 2.34 14.88
CA ALA A 10 15.68 1.53 15.69
C ALA A 10 17.06 2.20 15.89
N TYR A 11 17.63 2.79 14.84
CA TYR A 11 18.93 3.44 14.89
C TYR A 11 18.91 4.79 15.61
N THR A 12 17.80 5.55 15.53
CA THR A 12 17.71 6.86 16.16
C THR A 12 17.28 6.82 17.61
N THR A 13 16.48 5.83 18.02
CA THR A 13 15.90 5.76 19.36
C THR A 13 16.35 4.55 20.19
N GLY A 14 16.98 3.56 19.55
CA GLY A 14 17.27 2.26 20.15
C GLY A 14 16.09 1.29 20.18
N ARG A 15 14.90 1.73 19.75
CA ARG A 15 13.70 0.90 19.62
C ARG A 15 13.08 1.08 18.23
N GLY A 16 12.52 0.00 17.68
CA GLY A 16 11.83 0.05 16.41
C GLY A 16 11.23 -1.30 16.06
N SER A 17 10.33 -1.32 15.09
CA SER A 17 9.79 -2.56 14.53
C SER A 17 10.19 -2.66 13.07
N ILE A 18 10.97 -3.65 12.73
CA ILE A 18 11.36 -3.95 11.35
C ILE A 18 10.52 -5.10 10.82
N ILE A 19 10.16 -5.02 9.54
CA ILE A 19 9.43 -6.07 8.85
C ILE A 19 10.45 -6.93 8.12
N LEU A 20 10.42 -8.23 8.38
CA LEU A 20 11.23 -9.23 7.70
C LEU A 20 10.36 -10.04 6.76
N ARG A 21 10.79 -10.22 5.52
CA ARG A 21 10.13 -11.06 4.53
C ARG A 21 11.07 -12.16 4.06
N ALA A 22 10.49 -13.31 3.75
CA ALA A 22 11.17 -14.34 3.01
C ALA A 22 11.56 -13.85 1.60
N ASP A 23 12.68 -14.29 1.08
CA ASP A 23 13.00 -14.14 -0.34
C ASP A 23 12.11 -15.09 -1.13
N THR A 24 11.42 -14.54 -2.14
CA THR A 24 10.47 -15.29 -2.95
C THR A 24 10.66 -14.99 -4.43
N THR A 25 10.51 -16.01 -5.26
CA THR A 25 10.52 -15.92 -6.73
C THR A 25 9.26 -16.55 -7.29
N ILE A 26 8.82 -16.08 -8.46
CA ILE A 26 7.73 -16.71 -9.22
C ILE A 26 8.40 -17.47 -10.35
N GLU A 27 8.18 -18.77 -10.41
CA GLU A 27 8.75 -19.69 -11.38
C GLU A 27 7.63 -20.44 -12.12
N GLU A 28 7.96 -21.00 -13.28
CA GLU A 28 7.10 -21.93 -14.00
C GLU A 28 7.74 -23.30 -14.07
N ASP A 29 6.97 -24.36 -13.82
CA ASP A 29 7.45 -25.72 -13.97
C ASP A 29 7.54 -26.12 -15.47
N LYS A 30 8.17 -27.25 -15.74
CA LYS A 30 8.30 -27.79 -17.12
C LYS A 30 6.97 -28.05 -17.82
N ARG A 31 5.85 -27.98 -17.11
CA ARG A 31 4.49 -28.19 -17.62
C ARG A 31 3.71 -26.87 -17.75
N GLY A 32 4.39 -25.71 -17.57
CA GLY A 32 3.78 -24.37 -17.64
C GLY A 32 2.91 -24.03 -16.43
N ARG A 33 3.05 -24.71 -15.28
CA ARG A 33 2.34 -24.35 -14.05
C ARG A 33 3.14 -23.31 -13.29
N THR A 34 2.50 -22.23 -12.96
CA THR A 34 3.10 -21.17 -12.15
C THR A 34 3.19 -21.62 -10.68
N MET A 35 4.33 -21.33 -10.07
CA MET A 35 4.59 -21.59 -8.66
C MET A 35 5.29 -20.41 -8.00
N ILE A 36 5.05 -20.22 -6.70
CA ILE A 36 5.81 -19.31 -5.86
C ILE A 36 6.83 -20.14 -5.10
N VAL A 37 8.08 -19.71 -5.11
CA VAL A 37 9.19 -20.40 -4.43
C VAL A 37 9.76 -19.48 -3.38
N ALA A 38 9.75 -19.89 -2.11
CA ALA A 38 10.43 -19.22 -1.02
C ALA A 38 11.80 -19.86 -0.78
N THR A 39 12.85 -19.07 -0.94
CA THR A 39 14.25 -19.50 -0.79
C THR A 39 14.84 -19.17 0.56
N SER A 40 14.12 -18.45 1.39
CA SER A 40 14.48 -18.16 2.79
C SER A 40 13.26 -18.11 3.67
N VAL A 41 13.46 -18.11 4.98
CA VAL A 41 12.42 -17.83 5.99
C VAL A 41 12.87 -16.67 6.86
N PRO A 42 11.96 -15.84 7.38
CA PRO A 42 12.32 -14.76 8.29
C PRO A 42 13.00 -15.28 9.57
N TYR A 43 13.81 -14.42 10.19
CA TYR A 43 14.48 -14.73 11.45
C TYR A 43 13.48 -15.16 12.54
N ASN A 44 13.83 -16.16 13.33
CA ASN A 44 13.00 -16.77 14.37
C ASN A 44 11.74 -17.51 13.87
N VAL A 45 11.58 -17.77 12.59
CA VAL A 45 10.47 -18.56 12.06
C VAL A 45 10.85 -20.03 11.95
N ASN A 46 10.04 -20.90 12.52
CA ASN A 46 10.17 -22.35 12.32
C ASN A 46 9.50 -22.73 10.99
N LYS A 47 10.31 -23.18 10.02
CA LYS A 47 9.85 -23.53 8.67
C LYS A 47 8.72 -24.57 8.69
N SER A 48 8.85 -25.63 9.48
CA SER A 48 7.88 -26.72 9.50
C SER A 48 6.52 -26.28 10.06
N GLU A 49 6.51 -25.48 11.12
CA GLU A 49 5.28 -24.94 11.69
C GLU A 49 4.62 -23.90 10.76
N MET A 50 5.43 -23.08 10.09
CA MET A 50 4.97 -22.13 9.08
C MET A 50 4.21 -22.86 7.95
N ILE A 51 4.81 -23.93 7.39
CA ILE A 51 4.20 -24.72 6.31
C ILE A 51 2.89 -25.37 6.76
N LYS A 52 2.83 -25.95 7.96
CA LYS A 52 1.60 -26.53 8.52
C LYS A 52 0.49 -25.49 8.64
N ARG A 53 0.80 -24.31 9.17
CA ARG A 53 -0.16 -23.24 9.32
C ARG A 53 -0.66 -22.71 7.98
N GLN A 54 0.22 -22.61 6.99
CA GLN A 54 -0.16 -22.21 5.63
C GLN A 54 -1.09 -23.23 4.98
N ALA A 55 -0.80 -24.53 5.12
CA ALA A 55 -1.69 -25.59 4.65
C ALA A 55 -3.08 -25.51 5.31
N GLN A 56 -3.14 -25.19 6.60
CA GLN A 56 -4.39 -24.94 7.31
C GLN A 56 -5.16 -23.74 6.73
N LEU A 57 -4.47 -22.61 6.47
CA LEU A 57 -5.08 -21.41 5.85
C LEU A 57 -5.67 -21.71 4.45
N VAL A 58 -5.03 -22.59 3.68
CA VAL A 58 -5.56 -23.05 2.39
C VAL A 58 -6.80 -23.94 2.60
N THR A 59 -6.77 -24.85 3.54
CA THR A 59 -7.92 -25.74 3.89
C THR A 59 -9.11 -24.93 4.39
N GLU A 60 -8.88 -23.90 5.20
CA GLU A 60 -9.89 -22.96 5.71
C GLU A 60 -10.39 -21.96 4.64
N LYS A 61 -9.89 -22.05 3.40
CA LYS A 61 -10.20 -21.13 2.28
C LYS A 61 -9.90 -19.66 2.56
N LYS A 62 -9.00 -19.36 3.49
CA LYS A 62 -8.50 -17.99 3.72
C LYS A 62 -7.51 -17.57 2.63
N ILE A 63 -6.76 -18.54 2.10
CA ILE A 63 -5.90 -18.36 0.92
C ILE A 63 -6.41 -19.33 -0.14
N GLU A 64 -7.09 -18.80 -1.16
CA GLU A 64 -7.54 -19.58 -2.30
C GLU A 64 -6.53 -19.48 -3.44
N GLY A 65 -6.44 -20.52 -4.29
CA GLY A 65 -5.59 -20.50 -5.48
C GLY A 65 -4.29 -21.30 -5.34
N ILE A 66 -3.96 -21.83 -4.17
CA ILE A 66 -2.87 -22.77 -3.95
C ILE A 66 -3.42 -24.20 -4.06
N THR A 67 -2.78 -25.04 -4.87
CA THR A 67 -3.14 -26.45 -5.07
C THR A 67 -2.33 -27.38 -4.18
N ASP A 68 -1.08 -27.06 -3.93
CA ASP A 68 -0.14 -27.89 -3.14
C ASP A 68 0.96 -27.03 -2.53
N ILE A 69 1.49 -27.45 -1.38
CA ILE A 69 2.63 -26.81 -0.71
C ILE A 69 3.66 -27.90 -0.43
N ARG A 70 4.88 -27.74 -0.92
CA ARG A 70 5.96 -28.70 -0.76
C ARG A 70 7.19 -28.07 -0.14
N ASP A 71 7.79 -28.79 0.78
CA ASP A 71 9.14 -28.50 1.27
C ASP A 71 10.15 -29.30 0.45
N GLU A 72 10.82 -28.61 -0.45
CA GLU A 72 11.88 -29.15 -1.32
C GLU A 72 13.28 -28.71 -0.85
N SER A 73 13.41 -28.30 0.40
CA SER A 73 14.68 -27.86 0.98
C SER A 73 15.67 -29.02 1.05
N ASP A 74 16.91 -28.72 0.72
CA ASP A 74 18.01 -29.67 0.74
C ASP A 74 19.28 -29.08 1.38
N LYS A 75 20.45 -29.69 1.13
CA LYS A 75 21.77 -29.21 1.60
C LYS A 75 22.17 -27.85 1.03
N ASP A 76 21.61 -27.46 -0.12
CA ASP A 76 21.94 -26.21 -0.81
C ASP A 76 21.12 -25.03 -0.28
N GLY A 77 20.01 -25.29 0.44
CA GLY A 77 19.25 -24.25 1.11
C GLY A 77 17.77 -24.54 1.31
N VAL A 78 17.05 -23.48 1.72
CA VAL A 78 15.61 -23.51 1.89
C VAL A 78 14.93 -23.38 0.53
N ARG A 79 13.97 -24.27 0.27
CA ARG A 79 13.09 -24.20 -0.91
C ARG A 79 11.70 -24.69 -0.53
N VAL A 80 10.78 -23.75 -0.34
CA VAL A 80 9.35 -24.04 -0.11
C VAL A 80 8.57 -23.61 -1.34
N VAL A 81 7.86 -24.55 -1.96
CA VAL A 81 7.19 -24.37 -3.25
C VAL A 81 5.68 -24.38 -3.04
N TYR A 82 5.01 -23.33 -3.54
CA TYR A 82 3.55 -23.18 -3.55
C TYR A 82 3.07 -23.31 -4.99
N TYR A 83 2.43 -24.43 -5.33
CA TYR A 83 1.85 -24.66 -6.65
C TYR A 83 0.52 -23.94 -6.79
N LEU A 84 0.36 -23.14 -7.83
CA LEU A 84 -0.82 -22.33 -8.05
C LEU A 84 -1.80 -22.96 -9.05
N ARG A 85 -3.06 -22.57 -8.97
CA ARG A 85 -4.04 -22.82 -10.04
C ARG A 85 -3.75 -21.93 -11.24
N HIS A 86 -4.17 -22.34 -12.44
CA HIS A 86 -3.94 -21.57 -13.68
C HIS A 86 -4.73 -20.25 -13.76
N ASP A 87 -5.82 -20.13 -12.99
CA ASP A 87 -6.76 -19.00 -13.01
C ASP A 87 -6.45 -17.90 -11.98
N VAL A 88 -5.27 -17.91 -11.36
CA VAL A 88 -4.91 -16.97 -10.30
C VAL A 88 -3.71 -16.11 -10.65
N VAL A 89 -3.70 -14.89 -10.14
CA VAL A 89 -2.56 -13.97 -10.26
C VAL A 89 -1.56 -14.29 -9.14
N PRO A 90 -0.32 -14.72 -9.46
CA PRO A 90 0.66 -15.16 -8.46
C PRO A 90 0.96 -14.12 -7.39
N ASN A 91 1.08 -12.84 -7.78
CA ASN A 91 1.37 -11.75 -6.85
C ASN A 91 0.27 -11.54 -5.81
N VAL A 92 -1.00 -11.78 -6.15
CA VAL A 92 -2.12 -11.68 -5.20
C VAL A 92 -2.01 -12.76 -4.12
N ILE A 93 -1.66 -13.99 -4.55
CA ILE A 93 -1.45 -15.10 -3.61
C ILE A 93 -0.23 -14.85 -2.72
N LEU A 94 0.87 -14.38 -3.29
CA LEU A 94 2.08 -14.02 -2.55
C LEU A 94 1.79 -12.97 -1.47
N ASN A 95 1.02 -11.94 -1.81
CA ASN A 95 0.63 -10.92 -0.83
C ASN A 95 -0.26 -11.46 0.28
N LYS A 96 -1.19 -12.35 -0.04
CA LYS A 96 -1.98 -13.05 0.99
C LYS A 96 -1.11 -13.91 1.90
N LEU A 97 -0.10 -14.59 1.34
CA LEU A 97 0.89 -15.34 2.12
C LEU A 97 1.67 -14.42 3.06
N PHE A 98 2.14 -13.26 2.60
CA PHE A 98 2.81 -12.28 3.45
C PHE A 98 1.90 -11.69 4.54
N GLN A 99 0.63 -11.48 4.26
CA GLN A 99 -0.32 -10.91 5.24
C GLN A 99 -0.80 -11.90 6.29
N LEU A 100 -0.99 -13.16 5.91
CA LEU A 100 -1.68 -14.16 6.73
C LEU A 100 -0.74 -15.22 7.31
N SER A 101 0.53 -15.26 6.89
CA SER A 101 1.49 -16.26 7.36
C SER A 101 2.82 -15.66 7.79
N GLU A 102 3.67 -16.49 8.37
CA GLU A 102 4.99 -16.12 8.87
C GLU A 102 6.05 -15.93 7.75
N LEU A 103 5.68 -15.97 6.46
CA LEU A 103 6.54 -15.51 5.37
C LEU A 103 6.88 -14.03 5.49
N GLN A 104 6.06 -13.28 6.22
CA GLN A 104 6.38 -11.96 6.74
C GLN A 104 6.23 -11.96 8.25
N SER A 105 7.23 -11.48 8.95
CA SER A 105 7.21 -11.32 10.41
C SER A 105 7.69 -9.92 10.81
N SER A 106 7.27 -9.45 11.96
CA SER A 106 7.80 -8.22 12.55
C SER A 106 8.84 -8.57 13.61
N PHE A 107 9.99 -7.91 13.57
CA PHE A 107 11.02 -8.03 14.59
C PHE A 107 11.12 -6.73 15.37
N ALA A 108 10.85 -6.82 16.68
CA ALA A 108 10.98 -5.68 17.59
C ALA A 108 12.44 -5.50 17.98
N VAL A 109 13.05 -4.42 17.49
CA VAL A 109 14.40 -4.02 17.88
C VAL A 109 14.36 -3.35 19.26
N ASN A 110 15.24 -3.80 20.15
CA ASN A 110 15.42 -3.23 21.48
C ASN A 110 16.91 -3.30 21.85
N ASN A 111 17.64 -2.23 21.58
CA ASN A 111 19.10 -2.17 21.73
C ASN A 111 19.48 -1.87 23.17
N ILE A 112 19.45 -2.89 24.02
CA ILE A 112 19.90 -2.78 25.40
C ILE A 112 21.33 -3.32 25.50
N ALA A 113 22.22 -2.53 26.08
CA ALA A 113 23.58 -2.94 26.39
C ALA A 113 23.95 -2.55 27.85
N LEU A 114 24.98 -3.21 28.37
CA LEU A 114 25.53 -2.87 29.68
C LEU A 114 26.56 -1.75 29.53
N VAL A 115 26.26 -0.59 30.09
CA VAL A 115 27.18 0.55 30.16
C VAL A 115 27.60 0.74 31.63
N LYS A 116 28.90 0.57 31.90
CA LYS A 116 29.44 0.66 33.26
C LYS A 116 28.67 -0.24 34.26
N GLY A 117 28.31 -1.46 33.80
CA GLY A 117 27.59 -2.44 34.62
C GLY A 117 26.09 -2.23 34.76
N ARG A 118 25.49 -1.24 34.10
CA ARG A 118 24.03 -0.95 34.14
C ARG A 118 23.40 -1.13 32.76
N PRO A 119 22.23 -1.79 32.66
CA PRO A 119 21.52 -1.92 31.40
C PRO A 119 20.96 -0.56 30.98
N GLN A 120 21.25 -0.16 29.75
CA GLN A 120 20.77 1.09 29.14
C GLN A 120 20.27 0.82 27.74
N LEU A 121 19.21 1.51 27.35
CA LEU A 121 18.72 1.54 25.97
C LEU A 121 19.57 2.53 25.18
N LEU A 122 20.20 2.05 24.10
CA LEU A 122 21.15 2.84 23.32
C LEU A 122 20.70 2.96 21.87
N ASN A 123 20.79 4.15 21.31
CA ASN A 123 20.71 4.35 19.87
C ASN A 123 22.06 3.96 19.21
N LEU A 124 22.12 3.98 17.86
CA LEU A 124 23.34 3.58 17.15
C LEU A 124 24.55 4.46 17.50
N LYS A 125 24.35 5.78 17.65
CA LYS A 125 25.42 6.71 18.01
C LYS A 125 25.99 6.38 19.38
N ASP A 126 25.11 6.15 20.35
CA ASP A 126 25.50 5.85 21.72
C ASP A 126 26.18 4.48 21.82
N LEU A 127 25.75 3.48 21.05
CA LEU A 127 26.41 2.18 20.95
C LEU A 127 27.86 2.32 20.47
N VAL A 128 28.07 3.07 19.39
CA VAL A 128 29.42 3.31 18.85
C VAL A 128 30.27 4.13 19.81
N ALA A 129 29.70 5.18 20.41
CA ALA A 129 30.43 6.02 21.37
C ALA A 129 30.90 5.21 22.60
N ASN A 130 30.03 4.41 23.21
CA ASN A 130 30.37 3.56 24.33
C ASN A 130 31.37 2.45 23.95
N PHE A 131 31.30 1.94 22.73
CA PHE A 131 32.30 0.99 22.22
C PHE A 131 33.69 1.65 22.12
N ILE A 132 33.76 2.85 21.58
CA ILE A 132 35.03 3.61 21.48
C ILE A 132 35.58 3.88 22.88
N GLU A 133 34.79 4.41 23.84
CA GLU A 133 35.20 4.64 25.24
C GLU A 133 35.78 3.35 25.86
N HIS A 134 35.12 2.22 25.65
CA HIS A 134 35.60 0.92 26.11
C HIS A 134 36.95 0.54 25.48
N ARG A 135 37.10 0.74 24.15
CA ARG A 135 38.37 0.45 23.47
C ARG A 135 39.51 1.33 23.96
N GLU A 136 39.26 2.61 24.19
CA GLU A 136 40.25 3.53 24.81
C GLU A 136 40.72 3.03 26.18
N ASP A 137 39.79 2.63 27.04
CA ASP A 137 40.15 2.08 28.35
C ASP A 137 40.97 0.78 28.25
N VAL A 138 40.53 -0.14 27.38
CA VAL A 138 41.23 -1.43 27.18
C VAL A 138 42.62 -1.24 26.60
N VAL A 139 42.79 -0.42 25.57
CA VAL A 139 44.10 -0.16 24.95
C VAL A 139 45.02 0.57 25.93
N THR A 140 44.50 1.54 26.68
CA THR A 140 45.25 2.26 27.72
C THR A 140 45.76 1.30 28.81
N ARG A 141 44.89 0.42 29.32
CA ARG A 141 45.28 -0.58 30.35
C ARG A 141 46.28 -1.60 29.79
N ARG A 142 46.08 -2.08 28.58
CA ARG A 142 47.01 -2.99 27.90
C ARG A 142 48.37 -2.32 27.73
N THR A 143 48.44 -1.11 27.20
CA THR A 143 49.67 -0.36 26.97
C THR A 143 50.43 -0.10 28.28
N ARG A 144 49.74 0.23 29.38
CA ARG A 144 50.35 0.37 30.69
C ARG A 144 50.93 -0.93 31.20
N PHE A 145 50.22 -2.04 31.02
CA PHE A 145 50.69 -3.35 31.46
C PHE A 145 51.91 -3.79 30.65
N ASP A 146 51.87 -3.65 29.32
CA ASP A 146 52.96 -4.02 28.43
C ASP A 146 54.19 -3.13 28.66
N MET A 147 53.99 -1.83 28.89
CA MET A 147 55.07 -0.90 29.26
C MET A 147 55.73 -1.29 30.56
N ALA A 148 54.95 -1.60 31.61
CA ALA A 148 55.52 -2.00 32.90
C ALA A 148 56.31 -3.33 32.82
N ALA A 149 55.83 -4.28 32.00
CA ALA A 149 56.58 -5.53 31.73
C ALA A 149 57.87 -5.25 30.98
N ALA A 150 57.83 -4.37 29.95
CA ALA A 150 58.99 -3.97 29.17
C ALA A 150 60.01 -3.20 30.00
N GLU A 151 59.57 -2.27 30.85
CA GLU A 151 60.45 -1.52 31.77
C GLU A 151 61.16 -2.44 32.76
N LYS A 152 60.46 -3.43 33.34
CA LYS A 152 61.05 -4.42 34.23
C LYS A 152 62.11 -5.27 33.48
N ARG A 153 61.82 -5.69 32.25
CA ARG A 153 62.78 -6.47 31.44
C ARG A 153 63.99 -5.61 31.04
N ALA A 154 63.76 -4.39 30.56
CA ALA A 154 64.83 -3.46 30.20
C ALA A 154 65.75 -3.12 31.38
N HIS A 155 65.16 -2.98 32.57
CA HIS A 155 65.92 -2.75 33.80
C HIS A 155 66.86 -3.91 34.13
N ILE A 156 66.41 -5.16 33.93
CA ILE A 156 67.26 -6.36 34.12
C ILE A 156 68.37 -6.40 33.07
N LEU A 157 68.03 -6.15 31.78
CA LEU A 157 69.01 -6.16 30.69
C LEU A 157 70.09 -5.05 30.89
N GLN A 158 69.68 -3.88 31.33
CA GLN A 158 70.62 -2.83 31.71
C GLN A 158 71.63 -3.30 32.78
N GLY A 159 71.11 -4.05 33.75
CA GLY A 159 72.00 -4.70 34.78
C GLY A 159 72.97 -5.71 34.17
N PHE A 160 72.46 -6.56 33.18
CA PHE A 160 73.33 -7.51 32.51
C PHE A 160 74.39 -6.84 31.65
N LEU A 161 74.06 -5.79 30.89
CA LEU A 161 75.00 -5.07 30.06
C LEU A 161 76.07 -4.42 30.91
N LYS A 162 75.71 -3.73 32.05
CA LYS A 162 76.63 -3.20 32.99
C LYS A 162 77.51 -4.26 33.67
N ALA A 163 76.93 -5.45 33.96
CA ALA A 163 77.68 -6.57 34.51
C ALA A 163 78.69 -7.13 33.53
N LEU A 164 78.36 -7.23 32.24
CA LEU A 164 79.30 -7.68 31.22
C LEU A 164 80.50 -6.76 31.04
N ASP A 165 80.39 -5.45 31.26
CA ASP A 165 81.51 -4.52 31.21
C ASP A 165 82.52 -4.72 32.34
N ILE A 166 82.09 -5.28 33.46
CA ILE A 166 82.91 -5.52 34.65
C ILE A 166 82.92 -7.00 35.08
N ILE A 167 82.74 -7.92 34.13
CA ILE A 167 82.43 -9.32 34.37
C ILE A 167 83.48 -10.04 35.24
N ASP A 168 84.76 -9.76 35.02
CA ASP A 168 85.83 -10.39 35.77
C ASP A 168 85.73 -10.06 37.28
N GLN A 169 85.33 -8.80 37.61
CA GLN A 169 85.15 -8.34 38.99
C GLN A 169 83.93 -8.99 39.64
N ILE A 170 82.85 -9.16 38.86
CA ILE A 170 81.62 -9.85 39.30
C ILE A 170 81.89 -11.36 39.58
N ILE A 171 82.63 -12.01 38.72
CA ILE A 171 82.98 -13.42 38.91
C ILE A 171 83.84 -13.57 40.14
N ALA A 172 84.83 -12.65 40.42
CA ALA A 172 85.63 -12.70 41.58
C ALA A 172 84.81 -12.50 42.90
N LEU A 173 83.85 -11.55 42.90
CA LEU A 173 82.92 -11.33 43.99
C LEU A 173 82.04 -12.58 44.26
N ILE A 174 81.42 -13.17 43.21
CA ILE A 174 80.54 -14.31 43.39
C ILE A 174 81.33 -15.53 43.93
N ARG A 175 82.57 -15.74 43.47
CA ARG A 175 83.47 -16.81 43.99
C ARG A 175 83.90 -16.60 45.42
N ALA A 176 84.05 -15.37 45.85
CA ALA A 176 84.46 -15.04 47.25
C ALA A 176 83.26 -15.13 48.21
N SER A 177 82.04 -15.06 47.77
CA SER A 177 80.82 -15.13 48.58
C SER A 177 80.51 -16.58 48.98
N LYS A 178 80.11 -16.77 50.28
CA LYS A 178 79.72 -18.11 50.78
C LYS A 178 78.31 -18.51 50.51
N THR A 179 77.44 -17.56 50.23
CA THR A 179 76.03 -17.76 49.98
C THR A 179 75.56 -16.91 48.79
N VAL A 180 74.49 -17.32 48.13
CA VAL A 180 73.83 -16.56 47.00
C VAL A 180 73.42 -15.17 47.54
N GLU A 181 72.93 -15.09 48.76
CA GLU A 181 72.46 -13.82 49.37
C GLU A 181 73.63 -12.87 49.66
N GLU A 182 74.77 -13.39 50.11
CA GLU A 182 75.96 -12.58 50.28
C GLU A 182 76.49 -12.02 48.95
N ALA A 183 76.45 -12.82 47.89
CA ALA A 183 76.79 -12.39 46.49
C ALA A 183 75.85 -11.27 46.00
N ARG A 184 74.56 -11.40 46.26
CA ARG A 184 73.56 -10.37 45.89
C ARG A 184 73.80 -9.05 46.63
N GLN A 185 73.97 -9.10 47.98
CA GLN A 185 74.29 -7.94 48.78
C GLN A 185 75.62 -7.27 48.36
N GLY A 186 76.60 -8.09 47.99
CA GLY A 186 77.89 -7.59 47.49
C GLY A 186 77.77 -6.83 46.17
N LEU A 187 76.93 -7.33 45.24
CA LEU A 187 76.64 -6.67 43.96
C LEU A 187 75.93 -5.32 44.18
N VAL A 188 75.00 -5.24 45.14
CA VAL A 188 74.28 -4.01 45.46
C VAL A 188 75.22 -2.99 46.13
N ALA A 189 76.02 -3.42 47.15
CA ALA A 189 76.83 -2.51 47.92
C ALA A 189 78.10 -2.00 47.20
N GLN A 190 78.73 -2.86 46.39
CA GLN A 190 80.04 -2.52 45.76
C GLN A 190 79.87 -1.93 44.35
N TYR A 191 78.90 -2.44 43.60
CA TYR A 191 78.72 -2.07 42.17
C TYR A 191 77.44 -1.29 41.90
N GLN A 192 76.65 -0.95 42.94
CA GLN A 192 75.43 -0.14 42.85
C GLN A 192 74.40 -0.75 41.84
N PHE A 193 74.26 -2.08 41.88
CA PHE A 193 73.12 -2.73 41.18
C PHE A 193 71.87 -2.63 42.04
N TYR A 194 70.75 -2.60 41.40
CA TYR A 194 69.43 -2.74 42.06
C TYR A 194 69.24 -4.22 42.48
N GLU A 195 68.48 -4.45 43.57
CA GLU A 195 68.23 -5.82 44.07
C GLU A 195 67.72 -6.80 42.95
N LEU A 196 66.80 -6.34 42.08
CA LEU A 196 66.30 -7.14 40.99
C LEU A 196 67.42 -7.48 39.97
N GLN A 197 68.33 -6.54 39.68
CA GLN A 197 69.44 -6.74 38.77
C GLN A 197 70.46 -7.71 39.42
N ALA A 198 70.78 -7.53 40.68
CA ALA A 198 71.71 -8.40 41.43
C ALA A 198 71.17 -9.85 41.46
N ALA A 199 69.88 -10.02 41.73
CA ALA A 199 69.26 -11.35 41.70
C ALA A 199 69.40 -12.02 40.33
N ALA A 200 69.10 -11.27 39.27
CA ALA A 200 69.19 -11.78 37.89
C ALA A 200 70.63 -12.07 37.48
N ILE A 201 71.62 -11.24 37.92
CA ILE A 201 73.03 -11.45 37.59
C ILE A 201 73.56 -12.73 38.24
N VAL A 202 73.17 -13.01 39.48
CA VAL A 202 73.64 -14.27 40.18
C VAL A 202 73.03 -15.51 39.50
N GLU A 203 71.89 -15.42 38.93
CA GLU A 203 71.24 -16.49 38.17
C GLU A 203 71.69 -16.58 36.68
N MET A 204 72.60 -15.66 36.24
CA MET A 204 73.09 -15.59 34.88
C MET A 204 73.83 -16.85 34.47
N ARG A 205 73.51 -17.39 33.29
CA ARG A 205 74.16 -18.58 32.75
C ARG A 205 75.47 -18.20 32.07
N LEU A 206 76.51 -19.06 32.21
CA LEU A 206 77.81 -18.88 31.54
C LEU A 206 77.75 -18.63 30.04
N ARG A 207 76.78 -19.21 29.37
CA ARG A 207 76.54 -18.97 27.94
C ARG A 207 76.30 -17.51 27.58
N GLN A 208 75.69 -16.75 28.49
CA GLN A 208 75.34 -15.33 28.28
C GLN A 208 76.57 -14.39 28.36
N LEU A 209 77.74 -14.94 28.68
CA LEU A 209 79.01 -14.21 28.75
C LEU A 209 79.71 -14.11 27.39
N THR A 210 79.20 -14.73 26.35
CA THR A 210 79.81 -14.72 24.99
C THR A 210 79.54 -13.38 24.28
N GLY A 211 80.49 -12.98 23.40
CA GLY A 211 80.32 -11.70 22.66
C GLY A 211 79.06 -11.63 21.80
N LEU A 212 78.64 -12.77 21.20
CA LEU A 212 77.42 -12.85 20.42
C LEU A 212 76.16 -12.63 21.26
N GLU A 213 76.15 -13.18 22.48
CA GLU A 213 75.01 -13.00 23.39
C GLU A 213 74.97 -11.56 23.94
N ARG A 214 76.12 -10.88 24.10
CA ARG A 214 76.16 -9.43 24.44
C ARG A 214 75.48 -8.59 23.38
N GLU A 215 75.70 -8.84 22.12
CA GLU A 215 75.06 -8.16 20.99
C GLU A 215 73.54 -8.40 20.98
N ASN A 216 73.13 -9.64 21.25
CA ASN A 216 71.70 -9.99 21.35
C ASN A 216 71.02 -9.26 22.52
N LEU A 217 71.67 -9.19 23.68
CA LEU A 217 71.15 -8.47 24.83
C LEU A 217 71.07 -6.95 24.60
N GLN A 218 72.03 -6.36 23.87
CA GLN A 218 71.99 -4.96 23.47
C GLN A 218 70.84 -4.69 22.51
N ASN A 219 70.66 -5.52 21.50
CA ASN A 219 69.59 -5.39 20.53
C ASN A 219 68.20 -5.50 21.20
N GLU A 220 68.03 -6.52 22.08
CA GLU A 220 66.81 -6.67 22.88
C GLU A 220 66.56 -5.43 23.77
N TYR A 221 67.58 -4.87 24.37
CA TYR A 221 67.46 -3.67 25.19
C TYR A 221 67.01 -2.48 24.35
N ASP A 222 67.64 -2.27 23.21
CA ASP A 222 67.30 -1.14 22.31
C ASP A 222 65.89 -1.27 21.70
N GLU A 223 65.43 -2.49 21.42
CA GLU A 223 64.05 -2.74 21.00
C GLU A 223 63.05 -2.44 22.12
N LEU A 224 63.35 -2.85 23.37
CA LEU A 224 62.50 -2.57 24.49
C LEU A 224 62.42 -1.05 24.82
N ILE A 225 63.53 -0.31 24.67
CA ILE A 225 63.52 1.13 24.86
C ILE A 225 62.63 1.80 23.82
N ARG A 226 62.77 1.43 22.53
CA ARG A 226 61.88 1.93 21.47
C ARG A 226 60.41 1.61 21.75
N PHE A 227 60.13 0.40 22.23
CA PHE A 227 58.80 -0.02 22.59
C PHE A 227 58.23 0.80 23.78
N ILE A 228 59.03 1.03 24.80
CA ILE A 228 58.66 1.85 25.99
C ILE A 228 58.36 3.30 25.55
N GLU A 229 59.20 3.88 24.67
CA GLU A 229 58.96 5.22 24.12
C GLU A 229 57.66 5.29 23.36
N ARG A 230 57.37 4.29 22.53
CA ARG A 230 56.08 4.18 21.79
C ARG A 230 54.91 4.04 22.75
N CYS A 231 55.03 3.24 23.82
CA CYS A 231 53.98 3.13 24.83
C CYS A 231 53.73 4.48 25.54
N LYS A 232 54.80 5.22 25.88
CA LYS A 232 54.69 6.56 26.47
C LYS A 232 54.00 7.56 25.56
N GLU A 233 54.32 7.52 24.26
CA GLU A 233 53.67 8.36 23.26
C GLU A 233 52.16 8.05 23.17
N ILE A 234 51.77 6.76 23.10
CA ILE A 234 50.37 6.33 23.08
C ILE A 234 49.62 6.80 24.34
N LEU A 235 50.23 6.71 25.52
CA LEU A 235 49.61 7.09 26.78
C LEU A 235 49.54 8.61 26.99
N ALA A 236 50.43 9.37 26.38
CA ALA A 236 50.49 10.84 26.50
C ALA A 236 49.65 11.58 25.46
N ASN A 237 49.42 10.99 24.31
CA ASN A 237 48.74 11.62 23.19
C ASN A 237 47.49 10.86 22.79
N HIS A 238 46.32 11.49 22.97
CA HIS A 238 45.02 10.91 22.63
C HIS A 238 44.87 10.60 21.13
N ASP A 239 45.41 11.43 20.22
CA ASP A 239 45.33 11.21 18.77
C ASP A 239 46.14 9.96 18.37
N VAL A 240 47.27 9.73 19.02
CA VAL A 240 48.08 8.52 18.79
C VAL A 240 47.33 7.27 19.31
N LEU A 241 46.68 7.36 20.48
CA LEU A 241 45.84 6.29 20.99
C LEU A 241 44.70 5.95 20.02
N MET A 242 44.02 6.97 19.48
CA MET A 242 42.95 6.80 18.52
C MET A 242 43.44 6.21 17.20
N SER A 243 44.63 6.55 16.71
CA SER A 243 45.22 5.93 15.53
C SER A 243 45.50 4.45 15.71
N VAL A 244 46.01 4.05 16.89
CA VAL A 244 46.21 2.63 17.22
C VAL A 244 44.87 1.87 17.22
N ILE A 245 43.84 2.41 17.86
CA ILE A 245 42.51 1.80 17.86
C ILE A 245 41.98 1.66 16.45
N LYS A 246 42.14 2.68 15.60
CA LYS A 246 41.70 2.69 14.21
C LYS A 246 42.43 1.62 13.39
N GLU A 247 43.75 1.52 13.54
CA GLU A 247 44.57 0.51 12.84
C GLU A 247 44.12 -0.92 13.16
N GLU A 248 43.94 -1.21 14.46
CA GLU A 248 43.44 -2.51 14.92
C GLU A 248 42.05 -2.85 14.38
N LEU A 249 41.15 -1.86 14.31
CA LEU A 249 39.82 -2.08 13.76
C LEU A 249 39.84 -2.29 12.24
N ILE A 250 40.74 -1.61 11.52
CA ILE A 250 40.95 -1.81 10.07
C ILE A 250 41.46 -3.23 9.80
N GLU A 251 42.44 -3.70 10.57
CA GLU A 251 42.94 -5.07 10.44
C GLU A 251 41.83 -6.12 10.64
N ILE A 252 41.01 -5.93 11.69
CA ILE A 252 39.87 -6.83 11.95
C ILE A 252 38.86 -6.77 10.80
N ARG A 253 38.55 -5.57 10.28
CA ARG A 253 37.64 -5.40 9.14
C ARG A 253 38.16 -6.13 7.90
N ASP A 254 39.43 -5.94 7.59
CA ASP A 254 40.00 -6.50 6.35
C ASP A 254 40.15 -8.03 6.42
N LYS A 255 40.31 -8.58 7.64
CA LYS A 255 40.44 -10.03 7.84
C LYS A 255 39.11 -10.76 7.98
N TYR A 256 38.08 -10.13 8.56
CA TYR A 256 36.83 -10.78 8.94
C TYR A 256 35.58 -10.08 8.38
N GLY A 257 35.72 -8.97 7.65
CA GLY A 257 34.60 -8.25 7.07
C GLY A 257 33.91 -9.10 5.98
N ASP A 258 32.59 -9.16 6.05
CA ASP A 258 31.74 -9.78 5.02
C ASP A 258 30.63 -8.81 4.61
N ASP A 259 30.03 -9.08 3.45
CA ASP A 259 28.94 -8.30 2.94
C ASP A 259 27.64 -8.51 3.74
N ARG A 260 26.78 -7.50 3.70
CA ARG A 260 25.48 -7.57 4.36
C ARG A 260 24.61 -8.67 3.73
N ARG A 261 24.16 -9.65 4.51
CA ARG A 261 23.34 -10.78 4.05
C ARG A 261 21.87 -10.39 3.86
N SER A 262 21.33 -9.52 4.73
CA SER A 262 19.94 -9.08 4.64
C SER A 262 19.81 -7.83 3.78
N ARG A 263 19.08 -7.90 2.67
CA ARG A 263 18.78 -6.75 1.82
C ARG A 263 17.79 -5.82 2.54
N ILE A 264 17.90 -4.51 2.29
CA ILE A 264 16.92 -3.51 2.73
C ILE A 264 16.21 -2.99 1.49
N GLU A 265 14.91 -3.20 1.42
CA GLU A 265 14.05 -2.62 0.38
C GLU A 265 13.46 -1.32 0.90
N TYR A 266 13.90 -0.21 0.31
CA TYR A 266 13.56 1.14 0.77
C TYR A 266 12.12 1.55 0.44
N ASP A 267 11.55 1.05 -0.66
CA ASP A 267 10.25 1.40 -1.21
C ASP A 267 9.07 0.62 -0.61
N ALA A 268 9.11 0.38 0.67
CA ALA A 268 7.97 -0.20 1.37
C ALA A 268 6.81 0.79 1.59
N ALA A 269 6.88 1.98 1.03
CA ALA A 269 5.76 2.89 0.99
C ALA A 269 4.73 2.35 0.00
N ASN A 270 3.72 1.64 0.53
CA ASN A 270 2.47 1.37 -0.16
C ASN A 270 2.50 0.28 -1.25
N PHE A 271 2.94 -0.92 -0.94
CA PHE A 271 2.45 -2.05 -1.72
C PHE A 271 0.95 -2.19 -1.44
N ARG A 272 0.13 -1.62 -2.33
CA ARG A 272 -1.32 -1.72 -2.27
C ARG A 272 -1.72 -2.96 -3.06
N MET A 273 -2.81 -3.60 -2.65
CA MET A 273 -3.44 -4.66 -3.42
C MET A 273 -3.74 -4.20 -4.86
N GLU A 274 -3.91 -2.88 -5.03
CA GLU A 274 -4.07 -2.18 -6.31
C GLU A 274 -2.89 -2.42 -7.27
N ASP A 275 -1.65 -2.41 -6.76
CA ASP A 275 -0.44 -2.51 -7.58
C ASP A 275 -0.23 -3.93 -8.16
N THR A 276 -1.03 -4.90 -7.73
CA THR A 276 -0.99 -6.29 -8.21
C THR A 276 -2.14 -6.65 -9.16
N ILE A 277 -3.08 -5.73 -9.34
CA ILE A 277 -4.24 -5.93 -10.21
C ILE A 277 -4.04 -5.05 -11.43
N ALA A 278 -4.05 -5.65 -12.61
CA ALA A 278 -4.02 -4.90 -13.86
C ALA A 278 -5.22 -3.93 -13.92
N ASP A 279 -4.96 -2.69 -14.36
CA ASP A 279 -6.02 -1.68 -14.48
C ASP A 279 -6.83 -1.85 -15.77
N ASP A 280 -7.36 -3.06 -15.96
CA ASP A 280 -8.18 -3.42 -17.11
C ASP A 280 -9.50 -2.66 -17.10
N LYS A 281 -10.01 -2.40 -18.31
CA LYS A 281 -11.37 -1.88 -18.47
C LYS A 281 -12.38 -2.98 -18.15
N VAL A 282 -13.32 -2.66 -17.28
CA VAL A 282 -14.36 -3.57 -16.81
C VAL A 282 -15.73 -2.94 -16.93
N VAL A 283 -16.74 -3.77 -17.07
CA VAL A 283 -18.15 -3.41 -17.07
C VAL A 283 -18.76 -3.78 -15.73
N ILE A 284 -19.32 -2.82 -15.03
CA ILE A 284 -20.11 -3.06 -13.83
C ILE A 284 -21.57 -3.14 -14.23
N THR A 285 -22.20 -4.23 -13.85
CA THR A 285 -23.63 -4.48 -14.11
C THR A 285 -24.36 -4.63 -12.78
N ILE A 286 -25.47 -3.89 -12.65
CA ILE A 286 -26.28 -3.89 -11.44
C ILE A 286 -27.72 -4.16 -11.82
N SER A 287 -28.35 -5.15 -11.17
CA SER A 287 -29.74 -5.49 -11.41
C SER A 287 -30.70 -4.73 -10.50
N HIS A 288 -31.97 -4.66 -10.89
CA HIS A 288 -33.06 -4.04 -10.13
C HIS A 288 -33.22 -4.62 -8.70
N ARG A 289 -32.92 -5.90 -8.52
CA ARG A 289 -32.94 -6.56 -7.20
C ARG A 289 -31.65 -6.37 -6.42
N GLY A 290 -30.72 -5.55 -6.89
CA GLY A 290 -29.47 -5.21 -6.19
C GLY A 290 -28.39 -6.29 -6.29
N TYR A 291 -28.35 -7.07 -7.38
CA TYR A 291 -27.20 -7.93 -7.69
C TYR A 291 -26.19 -7.14 -8.51
N ILE A 292 -24.92 -7.23 -8.12
CA ILE A 292 -23.82 -6.55 -8.80
C ILE A 292 -22.75 -7.55 -9.22
N LYS A 293 -22.16 -7.31 -10.38
CA LYS A 293 -20.99 -8.04 -10.89
C LYS A 293 -20.07 -7.14 -11.67
N ARG A 294 -18.84 -7.56 -11.79
CA ARG A 294 -17.81 -7.01 -12.66
C ARG A 294 -17.47 -8.02 -13.73
N THR A 295 -17.41 -7.59 -14.99
CA THR A 295 -17.05 -8.43 -16.14
C THR A 295 -15.97 -7.70 -16.92
N LEU A 296 -14.96 -8.41 -17.41
CA LEU A 296 -13.94 -7.79 -18.28
C LEU A 296 -14.61 -7.26 -19.56
N LEU A 297 -14.25 -6.05 -19.97
CA LEU A 297 -14.81 -5.45 -21.20
C LEU A 297 -14.53 -6.34 -22.42
N ALA A 298 -13.41 -7.06 -22.44
CA ALA A 298 -13.04 -8.01 -23.48
C ALA A 298 -14.03 -9.18 -23.65
N GLU A 299 -14.82 -9.54 -22.63
CA GLU A 299 -15.86 -10.56 -22.73
C GLU A 299 -17.11 -10.08 -23.48
N TYR A 300 -17.27 -8.77 -23.66
CA TYR A 300 -18.33 -8.15 -24.45
C TYR A 300 -17.88 -8.02 -25.92
N HIS A 301 -17.45 -9.12 -26.54
CA HIS A 301 -17.11 -9.13 -27.97
C HIS A 301 -18.30 -8.73 -28.82
N ALA A 302 -18.07 -7.90 -29.82
CA ALA A 302 -19.01 -7.59 -30.88
C ALA A 302 -19.45 -8.90 -31.58
N GLN A 303 -20.74 -9.16 -31.66
CA GLN A 303 -21.27 -10.28 -32.45
C GLN A 303 -21.43 -9.83 -33.89
N HIS A 304 -20.96 -10.63 -34.85
CA HIS A 304 -21.15 -10.40 -36.27
C HIS A 304 -22.63 -10.41 -36.68
N ARG A 305 -22.94 -9.72 -37.78
CA ARG A 305 -24.28 -9.62 -38.41
C ARG A 305 -25.04 -10.96 -38.40
N GLY A 306 -26.27 -10.97 -37.86
CA GLY A 306 -27.15 -12.13 -37.86
C GLY A 306 -27.23 -12.96 -36.59
N GLY A 307 -26.54 -12.53 -35.51
CA GLY A 307 -26.64 -13.17 -34.18
C GLY A 307 -27.98 -12.85 -33.50
N THR A 308 -28.63 -13.86 -32.94
CA THR A 308 -29.74 -13.70 -31.99
C THR A 308 -29.20 -13.15 -30.69
N GLY A 309 -29.09 -11.86 -30.51
CA GLY A 309 -28.54 -11.14 -29.34
C GLY A 309 -28.28 -11.99 -28.08
N SER A 310 -27.17 -11.80 -27.40
CA SER A 310 -26.88 -12.53 -26.19
C SER A 310 -27.66 -11.97 -24.98
N LYS A 311 -28.24 -12.84 -24.16
CA LYS A 311 -28.84 -12.45 -22.87
C LYS A 311 -27.72 -11.91 -21.98
N GLY A 312 -27.81 -10.65 -21.58
CA GLY A 312 -26.82 -10.01 -20.72
C GLY A 312 -26.80 -10.50 -19.27
N SER A 313 -27.70 -11.40 -18.89
CA SER A 313 -27.73 -12.08 -17.60
C SER A 313 -28.78 -13.19 -17.62
N ALA A 314 -28.47 -14.37 -17.05
CA ALA A 314 -29.44 -15.43 -16.80
C ALA A 314 -30.27 -15.08 -15.54
N LEU A 315 -31.04 -14.02 -15.61
CA LEU A 315 -31.91 -13.59 -14.50
C LEU A 315 -33.20 -14.45 -14.52
N ARG A 316 -33.44 -15.16 -13.42
CA ARG A 316 -34.70 -15.90 -13.23
C ARG A 316 -35.74 -14.98 -12.58
N GLY A 317 -36.90 -14.82 -13.19
CA GLY A 317 -38.02 -14.04 -12.70
C GLY A 317 -38.00 -12.59 -13.15
N GLU A 318 -38.61 -11.68 -12.40
CA GLU A 318 -38.82 -10.25 -12.69
C GLU A 318 -37.58 -9.36 -12.42
N ASP A 319 -36.34 -9.87 -12.49
CA ASP A 319 -35.13 -9.09 -12.32
C ASP A 319 -34.53 -8.68 -13.70
N PHE A 320 -34.01 -7.47 -13.80
CA PHE A 320 -33.41 -6.92 -15.02
C PHE A 320 -32.21 -6.04 -14.68
N VAL A 321 -31.34 -5.79 -15.64
CA VAL A 321 -30.18 -4.90 -15.48
C VAL A 321 -30.70 -3.46 -15.44
N GLU A 322 -30.51 -2.78 -14.31
CA GLU A 322 -30.94 -1.40 -14.11
C GLU A 322 -29.82 -0.40 -14.38
N HIS A 323 -28.58 -0.76 -14.00
CA HIS A 323 -27.41 0.08 -14.24
C HIS A 323 -26.29 -0.74 -14.88
N ILE A 324 -25.68 -0.14 -15.90
CA ILE A 324 -24.48 -0.64 -16.56
C ILE A 324 -23.55 0.55 -16.84
N PHE A 325 -22.28 0.43 -16.49
CA PHE A 325 -21.28 1.45 -16.80
C PHE A 325 -19.88 0.84 -16.87
N THR A 326 -19.02 1.47 -17.63
CA THR A 326 -17.62 1.08 -17.79
C THR A 326 -16.74 1.85 -16.80
N CYS A 327 -15.74 1.18 -16.27
CA CYS A 327 -14.70 1.76 -15.43
C CYS A 327 -13.40 0.97 -15.57
N THR A 328 -12.34 1.38 -14.88
CA THR A 328 -11.15 0.54 -14.74
C THR A 328 -11.13 -0.14 -13.36
N ASN A 329 -10.36 -1.22 -13.22
CA ASN A 329 -10.25 -1.96 -11.97
C ASN A 329 -9.88 -1.07 -10.77
N HIS A 330 -9.09 -0.02 -10.98
CA HIS A 330 -8.60 0.85 -9.92
C HIS A 330 -9.55 2.01 -9.59
N ASN A 331 -10.62 2.22 -10.34
CA ASN A 331 -11.58 3.26 -10.03
C ASN A 331 -12.31 2.98 -8.72
N TYR A 332 -12.73 4.05 -8.05
CA TYR A 332 -13.67 3.98 -6.93
C TYR A 332 -15.10 4.06 -7.41
N ILE A 333 -15.94 3.23 -6.87
CA ILE A 333 -17.39 3.31 -7.06
C ILE A 333 -18.01 3.77 -5.74
N LEU A 334 -18.69 4.91 -5.80
CA LEU A 334 -19.44 5.46 -4.70
C LEU A 334 -20.89 4.99 -4.82
N PHE A 335 -21.41 4.43 -3.73
CA PHE A 335 -22.79 3.92 -3.62
C PHE A 335 -23.58 4.87 -2.73
N PHE A 336 -24.61 5.49 -3.29
CA PHE A 336 -25.48 6.40 -2.55
C PHE A 336 -26.81 5.72 -2.27
N THR A 337 -27.20 5.69 -0.98
CA THR A 337 -28.41 5.00 -0.55
C THR A 337 -29.62 5.94 -0.48
N GLU A 338 -30.80 5.35 -0.48
CA GLU A 338 -32.09 6.02 -0.34
C GLU A 338 -32.16 6.91 0.91
N LYS A 339 -31.54 6.46 2.01
CA LYS A 339 -31.44 7.20 3.27
C LYS A 339 -30.33 8.25 3.31
N GLY A 340 -29.62 8.45 2.19
CA GLY A 340 -28.61 9.50 2.05
C GLY A 340 -27.23 9.17 2.63
N LEU A 341 -26.87 7.89 2.70
CA LEU A 341 -25.52 7.41 3.03
C LEU A 341 -24.70 7.23 1.76
N CYS A 342 -23.38 7.33 1.90
CA CYS A 342 -22.40 7.03 0.84
C CYS A 342 -21.42 5.98 1.34
N TYR A 343 -21.22 4.93 0.51
CA TYR A 343 -20.23 3.87 0.70
C TYR A 343 -19.25 3.86 -0.47
N TRP A 344 -18.07 3.26 -0.28
CA TRP A 344 -17.03 3.14 -1.29
C TRP A 344 -16.62 1.71 -1.50
N ARG A 345 -16.33 1.35 -2.76
CA ARG A 345 -15.59 0.14 -3.12
C ARG A 345 -14.71 0.44 -4.33
N ARG A 346 -13.58 -0.26 -4.42
CA ARG A 346 -12.82 -0.33 -5.65
C ARG A 346 -13.53 -1.23 -6.65
N ALA A 347 -13.40 -0.96 -7.93
CA ALA A 347 -14.01 -1.81 -8.95
C ALA A 347 -13.52 -3.26 -8.85
N PHE A 348 -12.24 -3.49 -8.55
CA PHE A 348 -11.69 -4.84 -8.37
C PHE A 348 -12.23 -5.59 -7.13
N GLU A 349 -12.78 -4.90 -6.14
CA GLU A 349 -13.42 -5.54 -4.97
C GLU A 349 -14.82 -6.08 -5.31
N ILE A 350 -15.40 -5.66 -6.43
CA ILE A 350 -16.67 -6.19 -6.92
C ILE A 350 -16.43 -7.59 -7.50
N PRO A 351 -17.23 -8.58 -7.11
CA PRO A 351 -17.06 -9.95 -7.57
C PRO A 351 -17.07 -10.06 -9.09
N GLU A 352 -16.08 -10.75 -9.63
CA GLU A 352 -16.00 -11.08 -11.05
C GLU A 352 -17.05 -12.12 -11.41
N GLY A 353 -17.65 -11.95 -12.54
CA GLY A 353 -18.65 -12.86 -13.05
C GLY A 353 -18.76 -12.78 -14.56
N GLY A 354 -18.82 -13.93 -15.22
CA GLY A 354 -19.02 -13.99 -16.67
C GLY A 354 -20.33 -13.31 -17.09
N LYS A 355 -20.47 -13.02 -18.38
CA LYS A 355 -21.59 -12.30 -18.97
C LYS A 355 -22.97 -12.82 -18.54
N ASP A 356 -23.12 -14.14 -18.43
CA ASP A 356 -24.39 -14.80 -18.08
C ASP A 356 -24.59 -15.02 -16.58
N SER A 357 -23.64 -14.66 -15.73
CA SER A 357 -23.74 -14.85 -14.28
C SER A 357 -24.71 -13.84 -13.65
N LYS A 358 -25.35 -14.23 -12.55
CA LYS A 358 -26.28 -13.37 -11.81
C LYS A 358 -25.58 -12.27 -10.99
N GLY A 359 -24.30 -12.43 -10.66
CA GLY A 359 -23.60 -11.58 -9.74
C GLY A 359 -23.88 -11.91 -8.25
N ARG A 360 -23.49 -11.01 -7.35
CA ARG A 360 -23.72 -11.16 -5.89
C ARG A 360 -24.55 -9.99 -5.35
N PRO A 361 -25.32 -10.19 -4.29
CA PRO A 361 -26.09 -9.11 -3.67
C PRO A 361 -25.17 -7.99 -3.18
N ILE A 362 -25.54 -6.75 -3.40
CA ILE A 362 -24.81 -5.56 -2.95
C ILE A 362 -24.61 -5.57 -1.43
N LEU A 363 -25.58 -6.09 -0.67
CA LEU A 363 -25.52 -6.26 0.78
C LEU A 363 -24.31 -7.09 1.26
N ASN A 364 -23.75 -7.94 0.40
CA ASN A 364 -22.53 -8.71 0.71
C ASN A 364 -21.24 -7.94 0.41
N ILE A 365 -21.35 -6.77 -0.22
CA ILE A 365 -20.20 -5.97 -0.67
C ILE A 365 -20.04 -4.72 0.19
N ILE A 366 -21.14 -4.08 0.56
CA ILE A 366 -21.16 -2.90 1.43
C ILE A 366 -22.01 -3.18 2.67
N ASP A 367 -21.63 -2.58 3.79
CA ASP A 367 -22.33 -2.74 5.08
C ASP A 367 -23.55 -1.78 5.15
N ILE A 368 -24.56 -2.10 4.33
CA ILE A 368 -25.82 -1.33 4.24
C ILE A 368 -26.91 -2.00 5.10
N ALA A 369 -27.72 -1.19 5.76
CA ALA A 369 -28.86 -1.68 6.54
C ALA A 369 -29.87 -2.40 5.62
N SER A 370 -30.51 -3.47 6.13
CA SER A 370 -31.44 -4.30 5.35
C SER A 370 -32.69 -3.56 4.85
N ASP A 371 -33.00 -2.42 5.45
CA ASP A 371 -34.13 -1.53 5.15
C ASP A 371 -33.73 -0.32 4.30
N ASP A 372 -32.50 -0.28 3.77
CA ASP A 372 -32.00 0.76 2.88
C ASP A 372 -31.68 0.18 1.49
N LYS A 373 -31.66 1.01 0.46
CA LYS A 373 -31.37 0.60 -0.91
C LYS A 373 -30.41 1.59 -1.58
N VAL A 374 -29.53 1.09 -2.43
CA VAL A 374 -28.68 1.94 -3.26
C VAL A 374 -29.52 2.54 -4.39
N LYS A 375 -29.45 3.85 -4.57
CA LYS A 375 -30.20 4.61 -5.59
C LYS A 375 -29.31 5.21 -6.66
N ALA A 376 -28.04 5.43 -6.37
CA ALA A 376 -27.13 6.02 -7.36
C ALA A 376 -25.71 5.49 -7.18
N TYR A 377 -25.01 5.46 -8.31
CA TYR A 377 -23.65 5.00 -8.44
C TYR A 377 -22.82 6.06 -9.14
N ILE A 378 -21.64 6.37 -8.62
CA ILE A 378 -20.72 7.31 -9.24
C ILE A 378 -19.35 6.62 -9.37
N ASN A 379 -18.85 6.55 -10.59
CA ASN A 379 -17.48 6.18 -10.88
C ASN A 379 -16.56 7.38 -10.63
N VAL A 380 -15.53 7.20 -9.81
CA VAL A 380 -14.52 8.21 -9.48
C VAL A 380 -13.15 7.69 -9.85
N LEU A 381 -12.44 8.43 -10.69
CA LEU A 381 -11.16 8.01 -11.25
C LEU A 381 -10.07 7.90 -10.18
N ASN A 382 -9.93 8.96 -9.37
CA ASN A 382 -8.89 9.02 -8.36
C ASN A 382 -9.33 9.86 -7.15
N LEU A 383 -9.18 9.32 -5.93
CA LEU A 383 -9.47 10.04 -4.68
C LEU A 383 -8.21 10.67 -4.03
N LYS A 384 -7.08 10.70 -4.73
CA LYS A 384 -5.81 11.25 -4.23
C LYS A 384 -5.26 12.40 -5.05
N ASP A 385 -5.87 12.66 -6.17
CA ASP A 385 -5.53 13.76 -7.04
C ASP A 385 -6.29 15.00 -6.55
N ASP A 386 -5.58 15.90 -5.90
CA ASP A 386 -6.16 17.12 -5.32
C ASP A 386 -6.80 18.00 -6.39
N ASP A 387 -6.20 18.13 -7.59
CA ASP A 387 -6.75 18.91 -8.69
C ASP A 387 -8.08 18.31 -9.17
N TYR A 388 -8.15 16.99 -9.31
CA TYR A 388 -9.38 16.30 -9.66
C TYR A 388 -10.46 16.47 -8.59
N LEU A 389 -10.09 16.38 -7.30
CA LEU A 389 -10.99 16.53 -6.17
C LEU A 389 -11.54 17.96 -6.01
N ASP A 390 -10.72 18.97 -6.26
CA ASP A 390 -11.09 20.37 -6.11
C ASP A 390 -11.94 20.87 -7.29
N ASN A 391 -11.74 20.32 -8.49
CA ASN A 391 -12.50 20.68 -9.69
C ASN A 391 -13.84 19.93 -9.82
N ASN A 392 -14.08 18.88 -9.05
CA ASN A 392 -15.29 18.08 -9.12
C ASN A 392 -16.12 18.15 -7.84
N SER A 393 -17.43 18.07 -8.02
CA SER A 393 -18.42 18.05 -6.94
C SER A 393 -19.48 16.97 -7.20
N ILE A 394 -20.10 16.49 -6.15
CA ILE A 394 -21.24 15.57 -6.22
C ILE A 394 -22.52 16.34 -5.98
N VAL A 395 -23.43 16.25 -6.93
CA VAL A 395 -24.79 16.78 -6.80
C VAL A 395 -25.74 15.64 -6.49
N LEU A 396 -26.47 15.78 -5.40
CA LEU A 396 -27.49 14.85 -4.90
C LEU A 396 -28.85 15.48 -5.05
N THR A 397 -29.85 14.71 -5.49
CA THR A 397 -31.24 15.17 -5.58
C THR A 397 -32.20 14.19 -4.95
N THR A 398 -33.29 14.70 -4.37
CA THR A 398 -34.37 13.90 -3.80
C THR A 398 -35.62 13.96 -4.67
N LYS A 399 -36.55 13.02 -4.46
CA LYS A 399 -37.84 12.98 -5.18
C LYS A 399 -38.68 14.26 -4.94
N SER A 400 -38.59 14.87 -3.77
CA SER A 400 -39.27 16.12 -3.47
C SER A 400 -38.61 17.35 -4.10
N GLY A 401 -37.56 17.19 -4.91
CA GLY A 401 -36.90 18.28 -5.64
C GLY A 401 -35.95 19.12 -4.77
N ILE A 402 -35.38 18.52 -3.74
CA ILE A 402 -34.26 19.11 -2.99
C ILE A 402 -32.96 18.72 -3.71
N VAL A 403 -32.06 19.68 -3.85
CA VAL A 403 -30.73 19.49 -4.45
C VAL A 403 -29.65 19.96 -3.50
N LYS A 404 -28.53 19.26 -3.53
CA LYS A 404 -27.35 19.56 -2.74
C LYS A 404 -26.08 19.32 -3.55
N LYS A 405 -25.14 20.26 -3.50
CA LYS A 405 -23.81 20.14 -4.09
C LYS A 405 -22.78 20.04 -2.98
N THR A 406 -21.89 19.06 -3.06
CA THR A 406 -20.81 18.83 -2.08
C THR A 406 -19.52 18.56 -2.85
N SER A 407 -18.40 19.21 -2.49
CA SER A 407 -17.11 18.96 -3.11
C SER A 407 -16.73 17.47 -3.03
N LEU A 408 -16.16 16.92 -4.10
CA LEU A 408 -15.68 15.55 -4.14
C LEU A 408 -14.63 15.27 -3.06
N LYS A 409 -13.84 16.28 -2.68
CA LYS A 409 -12.86 16.23 -1.58
C LYS A 409 -13.49 15.83 -0.24
N ALA A 410 -14.75 16.15 0.00
CA ALA A 410 -15.47 15.72 1.20
C ALA A 410 -15.69 14.19 1.24
N PHE A 411 -15.54 13.51 0.13
CA PHE A 411 -15.65 12.05 -0.02
C PHE A 411 -14.31 11.34 -0.27
N SER A 412 -13.18 12.04 -0.17
CA SER A 412 -11.84 11.50 -0.45
C SER A 412 -11.32 10.46 0.57
N HIS A 413 -11.98 10.34 1.72
CA HIS A 413 -11.58 9.40 2.79
C HIS A 413 -12.60 8.28 2.95
N PRO A 414 -12.40 7.12 2.26
CA PRO A 414 -13.29 5.97 2.36
C PRO A 414 -13.43 5.43 3.79
N ARG A 415 -14.66 5.03 4.17
CA ARG A 415 -14.97 4.38 5.46
C ARG A 415 -15.89 3.20 5.23
N ASN A 416 -15.60 2.04 5.83
CA ASN A 416 -16.40 0.82 5.66
C ASN A 416 -17.85 0.97 6.14
N ILE A 417 -18.08 1.70 7.23
CA ILE A 417 -19.41 1.95 7.80
C ILE A 417 -20.22 3.00 7.03
N GLY A 418 -19.69 3.53 5.93
CA GLY A 418 -20.30 4.61 5.16
C GLY A 418 -20.27 5.98 5.87
N VAL A 419 -20.70 7.01 5.17
CA VAL A 419 -20.84 8.37 5.71
C VAL A 419 -22.14 9.00 5.26
N LYS A 420 -22.69 9.93 6.05
CA LYS A 420 -23.82 10.76 5.61
C LYS A 420 -23.40 11.63 4.43
N ALA A 421 -24.14 11.52 3.34
CA ALA A 421 -23.97 12.33 2.14
C ALA A 421 -24.99 13.49 2.08
N ILE A 422 -26.20 13.27 2.57
CA ILE A 422 -27.28 14.26 2.68
C ILE A 422 -28.20 13.90 3.84
N ILE A 423 -28.84 14.89 4.46
CA ILE A 423 -29.94 14.64 5.41
C ILE A 423 -31.24 14.63 4.62
N ILE A 424 -31.86 13.46 4.54
CA ILE A 424 -33.17 13.26 3.91
C ILE A 424 -34.27 13.66 4.91
N ARG A 425 -35.29 14.36 4.44
CA ARG A 425 -36.46 14.72 5.23
C ARG A 425 -37.40 13.52 5.33
N GLU A 426 -38.22 13.50 6.38
CA GLU A 426 -39.26 12.48 6.56
C GLU A 426 -40.21 12.46 5.35
N GLY A 427 -40.47 11.27 4.81
CA GLY A 427 -41.29 11.07 3.62
C GLY A 427 -40.63 11.40 2.29
N ASP A 428 -39.34 11.72 2.26
CA ASP A 428 -38.56 11.95 1.05
C ASP A 428 -37.50 10.84 0.88
N GLU A 429 -36.96 10.68 -0.29
CA GLU A 429 -35.89 9.72 -0.58
C GLU A 429 -34.87 10.28 -1.58
N LEU A 430 -33.63 9.82 -1.50
CA LEU A 430 -32.62 10.13 -2.50
C LEU A 430 -33.05 9.52 -3.84
N LEU A 431 -33.01 10.31 -4.90
CA LEU A 431 -33.35 9.89 -6.26
C LEU A 431 -32.09 9.62 -7.09
N ALA A 432 -31.18 10.58 -7.15
CA ALA A 432 -30.01 10.52 -8.01
C ALA A 432 -28.81 11.22 -7.41
N ALA A 433 -27.63 10.81 -7.84
CA ALA A 433 -26.35 11.46 -7.60
C ALA A 433 -25.57 11.56 -8.91
N ARG A 434 -24.91 12.71 -9.17
CA ARG A 434 -24.08 12.94 -10.35
C ARG A 434 -22.79 13.64 -9.97
N LEU A 435 -21.71 13.24 -10.64
CA LEU A 435 -20.44 13.95 -10.61
C LEU A 435 -20.53 15.14 -11.57
N VAL A 436 -20.12 16.32 -11.14
CA VAL A 436 -20.20 17.56 -11.91
C VAL A 436 -18.98 18.42 -11.69
N ASN A 437 -18.68 19.27 -12.67
CA ASN A 437 -17.76 20.40 -12.53
C ASN A 437 -18.57 21.73 -12.44
N GLU A 438 -17.89 22.86 -12.38
CA GLU A 438 -18.56 24.18 -12.27
C GLU A 438 -19.35 24.56 -13.53
N ASP A 439 -18.98 24.07 -14.69
CA ASP A 439 -19.61 24.35 -15.99
C ASP A 439 -20.73 23.38 -16.36
N SER A 440 -20.83 22.26 -15.65
CA SER A 440 -21.86 21.24 -15.89
C SER A 440 -23.26 21.83 -15.79
N GLU A 441 -24.11 21.50 -16.74
CA GLU A 441 -25.52 21.89 -16.74
C GLU A 441 -26.40 20.80 -16.12
N LEU A 442 -27.25 21.19 -15.21
CA LEU A 442 -28.16 20.30 -14.51
C LEU A 442 -29.57 20.43 -15.05
N LEU A 443 -30.17 19.28 -15.39
CA LEU A 443 -31.57 19.18 -15.80
C LEU A 443 -32.33 18.30 -14.81
N PHE A 444 -33.45 18.81 -14.32
CA PHE A 444 -34.35 18.09 -13.41
C PHE A 444 -35.69 17.88 -14.09
N ALA A 445 -36.03 16.62 -14.33
CA ALA A 445 -37.28 16.24 -14.98
C ALA A 445 -38.35 15.83 -13.98
N THR A 446 -39.57 16.21 -14.22
CA THR A 446 -40.71 15.86 -13.40
C THR A 446 -41.66 14.89 -14.09
N LYS A 447 -42.39 14.11 -13.32
CA LYS A 447 -43.36 13.12 -13.76
C LYS A 447 -44.40 13.65 -14.74
N TYR A 448 -44.76 14.95 -14.63
CA TYR A 448 -45.67 15.63 -15.53
C TYR A 448 -44.99 16.32 -16.72
N GLY A 449 -43.78 15.87 -17.09
CA GLY A 449 -43.12 16.27 -18.31
C GLY A 449 -42.58 17.70 -18.32
N LYS A 450 -42.23 18.27 -17.16
CA LYS A 450 -41.53 19.56 -17.06
C LYS A 450 -40.05 19.33 -16.74
N VAL A 451 -39.20 20.22 -17.25
CA VAL A 451 -37.74 20.20 -17.03
C VAL A 451 -37.28 21.60 -16.58
N VAL A 452 -36.48 21.66 -15.54
CA VAL A 452 -35.74 22.84 -15.11
C VAL A 452 -34.27 22.63 -15.46
N ARG A 453 -33.66 23.65 -16.10
CA ARG A 453 -32.23 23.64 -16.49
C ARG A 453 -31.50 24.81 -15.84
N PHE A 454 -30.38 24.56 -15.19
CA PHE A 454 -29.48 25.60 -14.68
C PHE A 454 -28.04 25.03 -14.49
N LYS A 455 -27.03 25.92 -14.44
CA LYS A 455 -25.64 25.56 -14.22
C LYS A 455 -25.40 25.06 -12.80
N SER A 456 -24.48 24.11 -12.63
CA SER A 456 -24.07 23.56 -11.31
C SER A 456 -23.55 24.66 -10.38
N SER A 457 -22.90 25.70 -10.92
CA SER A 457 -22.37 26.87 -10.19
C SER A 457 -23.44 27.64 -9.42
N ILE A 458 -24.74 27.58 -9.81
CA ILE A 458 -25.85 28.21 -9.07
C ILE A 458 -26.09 27.54 -7.70
N ILE A 459 -25.65 26.30 -7.53
CA ILE A 459 -25.74 25.59 -6.26
C ILE A 459 -24.42 25.80 -5.50
N ARG A 460 -24.49 26.48 -4.35
CA ARG A 460 -23.32 26.61 -3.47
C ARG A 460 -22.87 25.27 -2.93
N ASN A 461 -21.58 25.09 -2.73
CA ASN A 461 -21.04 23.91 -2.05
C ASN A 461 -21.51 23.87 -0.59
N MET A 462 -21.95 22.72 -0.14
CA MET A 462 -22.48 22.46 1.20
C MET A 462 -21.81 21.25 1.84
N GLY A 463 -21.68 21.27 3.16
CA GLY A 463 -21.13 20.14 3.91
C GLY A 463 -22.02 18.89 3.82
N ARG A 464 -21.45 17.70 4.02
CA ARG A 464 -22.15 16.39 3.91
C ARG A 464 -23.41 16.28 4.78
N THR A 465 -23.44 16.90 5.95
CA THR A 465 -24.53 16.85 6.92
C THR A 465 -25.61 17.93 6.74
N SER A 466 -25.76 18.51 5.55
CA SER A 466 -26.82 19.45 5.24
C SER A 466 -27.98 18.78 4.46
N SER A 467 -29.17 19.37 4.50
CA SER A 467 -30.36 18.86 3.81
C SER A 467 -30.56 19.39 2.38
N GLY A 468 -29.73 20.35 1.95
CA GLY A 468 -29.84 20.94 0.60
C GLY A 468 -30.83 22.06 0.46
N VAL A 469 -31.11 22.47 -0.78
CA VAL A 469 -31.97 23.58 -1.17
C VAL A 469 -32.94 23.13 -2.27
N LYS A 470 -34.04 23.86 -2.47
CA LYS A 470 -35.02 23.58 -3.54
C LYS A 470 -34.38 23.79 -4.91
N ALA A 471 -34.46 22.77 -5.80
CA ALA A 471 -34.09 22.85 -7.20
C ALA A 471 -35.21 23.43 -8.06
N LEU A 472 -36.44 22.98 -7.83
CA LEU A 472 -37.62 23.35 -8.61
C LEU A 472 -38.88 23.39 -7.71
N LYS A 473 -39.98 23.92 -8.26
CA LYS A 473 -41.32 23.90 -7.64
C LYS A 473 -42.12 22.73 -8.23
N LEU A 474 -42.56 21.83 -7.37
CA LEU A 474 -43.39 20.65 -7.75
C LEU A 474 -44.88 20.89 -7.48
N ASN A 475 -45.22 21.74 -6.52
CA ASN A 475 -46.59 21.96 -6.09
C ASN A 475 -47.35 22.86 -7.11
N HIS A 476 -48.09 22.21 -8.01
CA HIS A 476 -49.03 22.86 -8.89
C HIS A 476 -50.41 22.19 -8.73
N PRO A 477 -51.52 22.93 -8.61
CA PRO A 477 -52.84 22.32 -8.36
C PRO A 477 -53.27 21.30 -9.39
N SER A 478 -52.85 21.45 -10.65
CA SER A 478 -53.15 20.52 -11.75
C SER A 478 -52.24 19.31 -11.85
N GLU A 479 -51.25 19.16 -10.94
CA GLU A 479 -50.25 18.12 -10.99
C GLU A 479 -50.12 17.43 -9.62
N PRO A 480 -51.17 16.76 -9.14
CA PRO A 480 -51.15 16.11 -7.84
C PRO A 480 -50.16 14.97 -7.79
N GLY A 481 -49.34 14.91 -6.74
CA GLY A 481 -48.33 13.88 -6.58
C GLY A 481 -47.17 13.99 -7.58
N ASN A 482 -46.87 15.20 -8.04
CA ASN A 482 -45.73 15.47 -8.89
C ASN A 482 -44.42 15.25 -8.13
N GLU A 483 -43.47 14.61 -8.76
CA GLU A 483 -42.16 14.29 -8.22
C GLU A 483 -41.06 14.46 -9.28
N VAL A 484 -39.82 14.62 -8.86
CA VAL A 484 -38.66 14.54 -9.74
C VAL A 484 -38.46 13.06 -10.08
N ILE A 485 -38.30 12.75 -11.37
CA ILE A 485 -38.08 11.38 -11.84
C ILE A 485 -36.63 11.12 -12.17
N GLU A 486 -35.85 12.16 -12.55
CA GLU A 486 -34.46 12.02 -12.90
C GLU A 486 -33.74 13.38 -12.82
N MET A 487 -32.42 13.30 -12.57
CA MET A 487 -31.51 14.44 -12.66
C MET A 487 -30.37 14.08 -13.62
N LEU A 488 -30.17 14.91 -14.64
CA LEU A 488 -29.03 14.79 -15.56
C LEU A 488 -27.97 15.83 -15.25
N ALA A 489 -26.71 15.46 -15.48
CA ALA A 489 -25.60 16.38 -15.65
C ALA A 489 -25.16 16.30 -17.12
N VAL A 490 -25.11 17.44 -17.79
CA VAL A 490 -24.73 17.55 -19.21
C VAL A 490 -23.51 18.44 -19.30
N ASP A 491 -22.41 17.88 -19.79
CA ASP A 491 -21.14 18.57 -19.94
C ASP A 491 -20.86 18.96 -21.39
N ASN A 492 -21.44 18.24 -22.36
CA ASN A 492 -21.30 18.53 -23.78
C ASN A 492 -22.55 19.29 -24.30
N PRO A 493 -22.41 20.52 -24.76
CA PRO A 493 -23.54 21.33 -25.27
C PRO A 493 -24.19 20.75 -26.53
N ASN A 494 -23.52 19.86 -27.26
CA ASN A 494 -24.05 19.22 -28.48
C ASN A 494 -24.93 18.00 -28.18
N ASP A 495 -25.02 17.57 -26.91
CA ASP A 495 -25.89 16.46 -26.56
C ASP A 495 -27.36 16.83 -26.76
N THR A 496 -28.12 15.90 -27.29
CA THR A 496 -29.58 16.00 -27.36
C THR A 496 -30.21 15.35 -26.14
N ILE A 497 -31.35 15.88 -25.72
CA ILE A 497 -32.09 15.39 -24.55
C ILE A 497 -33.20 14.44 -25.04
N LEU A 498 -33.04 13.17 -24.76
CA LEU A 498 -34.02 12.15 -25.05
C LEU A 498 -34.96 11.97 -23.86
N VAL A 499 -36.25 11.95 -24.11
CA VAL A 499 -37.31 11.72 -23.14
C VAL A 499 -38.17 10.55 -23.55
N VAL A 500 -38.56 9.73 -22.56
CA VAL A 500 -39.37 8.54 -22.77
C VAL A 500 -40.53 8.51 -21.78
N SER A 501 -41.71 8.22 -22.27
CA SER A 501 -42.95 8.17 -21.49
C SER A 501 -43.43 6.74 -21.25
N GLU A 502 -44.30 6.60 -20.26
CA GLU A 502 -44.84 5.33 -19.75
C GLU A 502 -45.39 4.39 -20.84
N ASN A 503 -46.05 4.95 -21.83
CA ASN A 503 -46.69 4.18 -22.91
C ASN A 503 -45.79 3.98 -24.16
N GLY A 504 -44.45 4.13 -24.01
CA GLY A 504 -43.51 3.82 -25.09
C GLY A 504 -43.29 4.92 -26.11
N TYR A 505 -43.75 6.14 -25.84
CA TYR A 505 -43.47 7.30 -26.69
C TYR A 505 -42.20 8.00 -26.24
N GLY A 506 -41.38 8.41 -27.17
CA GLY A 506 -40.16 9.14 -26.89
C GLY A 506 -39.74 10.04 -28.04
N LYS A 507 -38.86 10.94 -27.77
CA LYS A 507 -38.23 11.87 -28.71
C LYS A 507 -36.94 12.40 -28.16
N ARG A 508 -36.13 12.97 -29.01
CA ARG A 508 -34.98 13.79 -28.59
C ARG A 508 -35.17 15.25 -29.01
N SER A 509 -34.63 16.16 -28.26
CA SER A 509 -34.67 17.60 -28.51
C SER A 509 -33.29 18.20 -28.23
N PRO A 510 -32.84 19.22 -28.99
CA PRO A 510 -31.62 19.93 -28.71
C PRO A 510 -31.61 20.51 -27.30
N LEU A 511 -30.44 20.52 -26.65
CA LEU A 511 -30.28 21.09 -25.30
C LEU A 511 -30.68 22.57 -25.26
N GLU A 512 -30.44 23.32 -26.35
CA GLU A 512 -30.78 24.76 -26.45
C GLU A 512 -32.30 25.04 -26.37
N ASP A 513 -33.15 24.12 -26.73
CA ASP A 513 -34.60 24.24 -26.57
C ASP A 513 -35.04 24.42 -25.11
N TYR A 514 -34.17 24.03 -24.17
CA TYR A 514 -34.41 24.14 -22.75
C TYR A 514 -33.72 25.41 -22.22
N ARG A 515 -34.48 26.49 -22.09
CA ARG A 515 -33.94 27.76 -21.54
C ARG A 515 -33.31 27.57 -20.16
N GLN A 516 -32.17 28.18 -19.95
CA GLN A 516 -31.57 28.27 -18.60
C GLN A 516 -32.47 29.12 -17.68
N THR A 517 -32.65 28.64 -16.46
CA THR A 517 -33.44 29.28 -15.43
C THR A 517 -32.68 29.31 -14.10
N GLY A 518 -33.20 29.99 -13.12
CA GLY A 518 -32.71 29.90 -11.73
C GLY A 518 -33.34 28.71 -10.99
N ARG A 519 -32.78 28.35 -9.82
CA ARG A 519 -33.39 27.39 -8.90
C ARG A 519 -34.79 27.83 -8.48
N GLY A 520 -35.68 26.86 -8.20
CA GLY A 520 -37.05 27.12 -7.74
C GLY A 520 -38.00 27.53 -8.85
N ALA A 521 -37.64 27.35 -10.13
CA ALA A 521 -38.55 27.55 -11.26
C ALA A 521 -39.59 26.40 -11.37
N LEU A 522 -40.68 26.67 -12.11
CA LEU A 522 -41.68 25.63 -12.46
C LEU A 522 -41.24 24.72 -13.60
N GLY A 523 -40.20 25.13 -14.34
CA GLY A 523 -39.69 24.43 -15.48
C GLY A 523 -40.46 24.69 -16.78
N VAL A 524 -39.91 24.09 -17.86
CA VAL A 524 -40.49 24.14 -19.20
C VAL A 524 -40.98 22.76 -19.61
N ARG A 525 -42.06 22.71 -20.39
CA ARG A 525 -42.60 21.42 -20.86
C ARG A 525 -41.59 20.75 -21.81
N THR A 526 -41.29 19.47 -21.58
CA THR A 526 -40.38 18.64 -22.42
C THR A 526 -41.11 17.67 -23.30
N ILE A 527 -42.30 17.22 -22.92
CA ILE A 527 -43.13 16.32 -23.71
C ILE A 527 -44.59 16.68 -23.42
N ASN A 528 -45.48 16.48 -24.39
CA ASN A 528 -46.90 16.66 -24.16
C ASN A 528 -47.49 15.38 -23.54
N ILE A 529 -47.85 15.48 -22.26
CA ILE A 529 -48.47 14.38 -21.51
C ILE A 529 -49.96 14.31 -21.86
N THR A 530 -50.38 13.15 -22.40
CA THR A 530 -51.74 12.81 -22.76
C THR A 530 -52.07 11.40 -22.32
N GLU A 531 -53.31 10.94 -22.39
CA GLU A 531 -53.66 9.55 -22.13
C GLU A 531 -52.89 8.59 -23.04
N LYS A 532 -52.58 9.03 -24.26
CA LYS A 532 -51.81 8.26 -25.25
C LYS A 532 -50.35 8.07 -24.87
N THR A 533 -49.72 9.10 -24.39
CA THR A 533 -48.27 9.04 -24.03
C THR A 533 -48.03 8.46 -22.62
N GLY A 534 -48.95 8.66 -21.70
CA GLY A 534 -48.73 8.42 -20.29
C GLY A 534 -47.75 9.44 -19.66
N LYS A 535 -47.38 9.25 -18.42
CA LYS A 535 -46.48 10.12 -17.70
C LYS A 535 -45.01 9.96 -18.15
N LEU A 536 -44.17 10.93 -17.88
CA LEU A 536 -42.73 10.84 -18.14
C LEU A 536 -42.11 9.83 -17.19
N VAL A 537 -41.29 8.90 -17.73
CA VAL A 537 -40.61 7.86 -16.96
C VAL A 537 -39.12 8.10 -16.92
N ALA A 538 -38.54 8.56 -18.02
CA ALA A 538 -37.10 8.72 -18.09
C ALA A 538 -36.66 9.87 -19.00
N ILE A 539 -35.51 10.44 -18.67
CA ILE A 539 -34.79 11.45 -19.45
C ILE A 539 -33.30 11.11 -19.43
N THR A 540 -32.61 11.26 -20.56
CA THR A 540 -31.17 11.06 -20.67
C THR A 540 -30.59 11.96 -21.75
N ASN A 541 -29.31 12.28 -21.66
CA ASN A 541 -28.55 12.96 -22.72
C ASN A 541 -27.94 11.94 -23.66
N VAL A 542 -28.06 12.16 -24.96
CA VAL A 542 -27.60 11.22 -25.99
C VAL A 542 -26.98 11.93 -27.18
N THR A 543 -26.15 11.20 -27.92
CA THR A 543 -25.61 11.54 -29.23
C THR A 543 -26.01 10.46 -30.23
N ASP A 544 -25.77 10.66 -31.53
CA ASP A 544 -26.02 9.65 -32.57
C ASP A 544 -25.18 8.38 -32.42
N GLU A 545 -24.10 8.44 -31.66
CA GLU A 545 -23.20 7.33 -31.37
C GLU A 545 -23.69 6.43 -30.22
N HIS A 546 -24.84 6.70 -29.65
CA HIS A 546 -25.42 5.90 -28.58
C HIS A 546 -26.55 5.01 -29.07
N ASP A 547 -26.74 3.90 -28.38
CA ASP A 547 -27.93 3.07 -28.42
C ASP A 547 -28.71 3.19 -27.10
N LEU A 548 -29.99 2.96 -27.16
CA LEU A 548 -30.90 2.98 -26.05
C LEU A 548 -31.41 1.58 -25.75
N MET A 549 -31.18 1.11 -24.53
CA MET A 549 -31.81 -0.08 -23.98
C MET A 549 -33.08 0.33 -23.25
N ILE A 550 -34.23 -0.08 -23.77
CA ILE A 550 -35.55 0.17 -23.16
C ILE A 550 -36.01 -1.11 -22.47
N ILE A 551 -36.36 -1.01 -21.20
CA ILE A 551 -36.79 -2.15 -20.39
C ILE A 551 -38.21 -1.91 -19.90
N THR A 552 -39.09 -2.89 -20.11
CA THR A 552 -40.48 -2.84 -19.68
C THR A 552 -40.66 -3.48 -18.29
N ARG A 553 -41.76 -3.20 -17.61
CA ARG A 553 -42.08 -3.81 -16.30
C ARG A 553 -42.25 -5.33 -16.39
N SER A 554 -42.68 -5.84 -17.54
CA SER A 554 -42.75 -7.29 -17.79
C SER A 554 -41.39 -7.95 -18.10
N GLY A 555 -40.29 -7.17 -18.09
CA GLY A 555 -38.92 -7.66 -18.33
C GLY A 555 -38.54 -7.80 -19.80
N ILE A 556 -39.33 -7.24 -20.71
CA ILE A 556 -38.97 -7.20 -22.13
C ILE A 556 -37.96 -6.09 -22.35
N THR A 557 -36.86 -6.40 -23.02
CA THR A 557 -35.79 -5.46 -23.34
C THR A 557 -35.65 -5.30 -24.83
N ILE A 558 -35.62 -4.06 -25.32
CA ILE A 558 -35.36 -3.72 -26.72
C ILE A 558 -34.18 -2.77 -26.81
N ARG A 559 -33.38 -2.92 -27.86
CA ARG A 559 -32.28 -1.99 -28.20
C ARG A 559 -32.70 -1.17 -29.41
N VAL A 560 -32.60 0.15 -29.30
CA VAL A 560 -32.95 1.10 -30.35
C VAL A 560 -31.78 2.03 -30.57
N ARG A 561 -31.38 2.28 -31.81
CA ARG A 561 -30.35 3.29 -32.11
C ARG A 561 -30.90 4.67 -31.86
N VAL A 562 -30.12 5.51 -31.18
CA VAL A 562 -30.50 6.91 -30.96
C VAL A 562 -30.61 7.67 -32.30
N ALA A 563 -29.74 7.36 -33.28
CA ALA A 563 -29.77 7.94 -34.62
C ALA A 563 -31.13 7.73 -35.33
N ASP A 564 -31.87 6.66 -35.03
CA ASP A 564 -33.19 6.39 -35.59
C ASP A 564 -34.33 7.19 -34.94
N VAL A 565 -34.05 7.80 -33.78
CA VAL A 565 -35.00 8.64 -33.07
C VAL A 565 -34.84 10.09 -33.56
N ARG A 566 -35.82 10.55 -34.33
CA ARG A 566 -35.81 11.92 -34.90
C ARG A 566 -35.83 12.99 -33.82
N GLU A 567 -35.18 14.11 -34.10
CA GLU A 567 -35.26 15.31 -33.28
C GLU A 567 -36.60 16.03 -33.50
N TYR A 568 -37.20 16.42 -32.40
CA TYR A 568 -38.45 17.16 -32.38
C TYR A 568 -38.37 18.32 -31.39
N GLY A 569 -39.05 19.39 -31.70
CA GLY A 569 -39.18 20.48 -30.73
C GLY A 569 -39.84 20.03 -29.44
N ARG A 570 -39.56 20.74 -28.38
CA ARG A 570 -39.87 20.45 -26.97
C ARG A 570 -41.36 20.11 -26.71
N TYR A 571 -42.31 20.68 -27.45
CA TYR A 571 -43.77 20.47 -27.29
C TYR A 571 -44.35 19.22 -27.98
N ALA A 572 -43.56 18.54 -28.78
CA ALA A 572 -44.06 17.38 -29.55
C ALA A 572 -44.34 16.17 -28.61
N GLN A 573 -45.26 15.31 -29.01
CA GLN A 573 -45.57 14.07 -28.31
C GLN A 573 -44.49 12.98 -28.52
N GLY A 574 -43.63 13.15 -29.54
CA GLY A 574 -42.65 12.14 -29.93
C GLY A 574 -43.23 11.03 -30.80
N VAL A 575 -42.42 10.02 -31.01
CA VAL A 575 -42.74 8.82 -31.80
C VAL A 575 -42.79 7.59 -30.89
N LYS A 576 -43.40 6.53 -31.34
CA LYS A 576 -43.46 5.27 -30.62
C LYS A 576 -42.10 4.57 -30.76
N LEU A 577 -41.42 4.35 -29.66
CA LEU A 577 -40.10 3.70 -29.59
C LEU A 577 -40.23 2.18 -29.44
N ILE A 578 -41.33 1.72 -28.81
CA ILE A 578 -41.59 0.30 -28.56
C ILE A 578 -43.08 0.05 -28.58
N ASP A 579 -43.48 -1.12 -29.15
CA ASP A 579 -44.83 -1.64 -29.06
C ASP A 579 -45.01 -2.42 -27.75
N LEU A 580 -45.74 -1.84 -26.82
CA LEU A 580 -46.01 -2.47 -25.53
C LEU A 580 -47.13 -3.47 -25.62
N ARG A 581 -47.03 -4.58 -24.91
CA ARG A 581 -48.15 -5.52 -24.72
C ARG A 581 -49.25 -4.87 -23.89
N LYS A 582 -50.48 -5.40 -23.95
CA LYS A 582 -51.59 -4.92 -23.12
C LYS A 582 -51.17 -4.96 -21.64
N ASN A 583 -51.37 -3.85 -20.94
CA ASN A 583 -51.03 -3.65 -19.52
C ASN A 583 -49.54 -3.63 -19.17
N ASP A 584 -48.64 -3.47 -20.14
CA ASP A 584 -47.23 -3.26 -19.89
C ASP A 584 -46.86 -1.77 -19.97
N SER A 585 -45.78 -1.40 -19.32
CA SER A 585 -45.27 -0.03 -19.34
C SER A 585 -43.75 -0.01 -19.26
N ILE A 586 -43.12 1.08 -19.67
CA ILE A 586 -41.68 1.22 -19.55
C ILE A 586 -41.29 1.33 -18.07
N ALA A 587 -40.29 0.53 -17.65
CA ALA A 587 -39.71 0.55 -16.32
C ALA A 587 -38.48 1.47 -16.25
N SER A 588 -37.55 1.31 -17.19
CA SER A 588 -36.32 2.10 -17.24
C SER A 588 -35.73 2.18 -18.63
N ILE A 589 -34.81 3.11 -18.85
CA ILE A 589 -33.97 3.21 -20.03
C ILE A 589 -32.51 3.36 -19.61
N THR A 590 -31.62 2.78 -20.43
CA THR A 590 -30.18 2.94 -20.22
C THR A 590 -29.52 3.24 -21.56
N LYS A 591 -28.67 4.26 -21.64
CA LYS A 591 -27.85 4.52 -22.81
C LYS A 591 -26.61 3.61 -22.78
N VAL A 592 -26.25 3.10 -23.96
CA VAL A 592 -25.03 2.33 -24.18
C VAL A 592 -24.32 2.90 -25.40
N GLU A 593 -23.01 2.78 -25.46
CA GLU A 593 -22.26 3.16 -26.65
C GLU A 593 -22.68 2.26 -27.83
N SER A 594 -22.92 2.84 -29.00
CA SER A 594 -23.17 2.07 -30.20
C SER A 594 -21.91 1.32 -30.57
N ASP A 595 -22.09 0.05 -30.91
CA ASP A 595 -21.01 -0.73 -31.49
C ASP A 595 -21.05 -0.47 -33.02
N PRO A 596 -20.00 0.15 -33.62
CA PRO A 596 -20.00 0.47 -35.04
C PRO A 596 -20.09 -0.77 -35.93
N ASP A 597 -19.80 -1.96 -35.40
CA ASP A 597 -19.82 -3.24 -36.15
C ASP A 597 -21.17 -3.97 -36.08
N ILE A 598 -22.19 -3.43 -35.40
CA ILE A 598 -23.54 -4.01 -35.37
C ILE A 598 -24.46 -3.22 -36.29
N PRO A 599 -24.83 -3.73 -37.49
CA PRO A 599 -25.86 -3.10 -38.34
C PRO A 599 -27.24 -3.17 -37.69
N ALA A 600 -28.09 -2.20 -38.06
CA ALA A 600 -29.47 -2.05 -37.61
C ALA A 600 -30.35 -3.27 -37.89
#